data_5c771aa3f1d8b6aac45c13f2138a3274
#
_entry.id   5c771aa3f1d8b6aac45c13f2138a3274
#
_cell.length_a   1.000
_cell.length_b   1.000
_cell.length_c   1.000
_cell.angle_alpha   90.00
_cell.angle_beta   90.00
_cell.angle_gamma   90.00
#
_symmetry.space_group_name_H-M   'P 1'
#
loop_
_entity.id
_entity.type
_entity.pdbx_description
1 polymer ?
#
loop_
_entity_poly.entity_id
_entity_poly.type
_entity_poly.pdbx_seq_one_letter_code
_entity_poly.pdbx_strand_id
1 'polypeptide(L)'
;QMAQGLQHGEEKFFETLTSPSGAREFVFQSFVVSEATVILQMICPDRSGLVSELAGWVAANGGSIRHADHHTDAGAGLFLSRIEWQLQGFGIPREALPAAAKALAERLNGQAQLHFSDSLPRVAIFASKQSNCLQDVLWRVQSGELPMQVPLVIANHPDREALCRSFEVPFVHVPVLPERKQEAEGVMLDLLADHRIELAVLAKYMQVLSGSFLARFPEVINIHHSFLPAFKGAQPYHRAWDRGVKLIGATAHYVTEDLD
;
A
#
# COMPACT_ATOMS: atom_id res chain seq x y z
N GLN A 1 23.02 34.79 3.84
CA GLN A 1 22.71 34.55 5.27
C GLN A 1 21.68 33.43 5.35
N MET A 2 22.13 32.29 5.84
CA MET A 2 21.27 31.12 6.09
C MET A 2 20.51 31.32 7.40
N ALA A 3 19.20 31.14 7.36
CA ALA A 3 18.39 30.98 8.56
C ALA A 3 17.89 29.55 8.63
N GLN A 4 18.34 28.78 9.62
CA GLN A 4 17.84 27.44 9.93
C GLN A 4 16.61 27.56 10.83
N GLY A 5 15.52 26.96 10.43
CA GLY A 5 14.34 26.72 11.26
C GLY A 5 14.05 25.24 11.35
N LEU A 6 14.35 24.66 12.50
CA LEU A 6 14.03 23.27 12.83
C LEU A 6 12.63 23.20 13.43
N GLN A 7 11.70 22.55 12.77
CA GLN A 7 10.54 21.91 13.40
C GLN A 7 10.19 20.63 12.65
N HIS A 8 10.30 19.51 13.35
CA HIS A 8 9.83 18.17 12.95
C HIS A 8 10.48 17.57 11.69
N GLY A 9 11.81 17.35 11.72
CA GLY A 9 12.47 16.52 10.72
C GLY A 9 12.50 17.04 9.28
N GLU A 10 12.07 18.28 9.06
CA GLU A 10 12.18 18.98 7.77
C GLU A 10 13.36 19.94 7.83
N GLU A 11 14.44 19.64 7.12
CA GLU A 11 15.46 20.65 6.83
C GLU A 11 14.98 21.54 5.68
N LYS A 12 14.63 22.79 5.99
CA LYS A 12 14.27 23.80 4.98
C LYS A 12 15.50 24.62 4.66
N PHE A 13 16.05 24.43 3.47
CA PHE A 13 17.07 25.30 2.94
C PHE A 13 16.42 26.42 2.12
N PHE A 14 16.77 27.67 2.45
CA PHE A 14 16.37 28.83 1.66
C PHE A 14 17.55 29.24 0.78
N GLU A 15 17.41 29.10 -0.51
CA GLU A 15 18.33 29.65 -1.47
C GLU A 15 17.71 30.89 -2.12
N THR A 16 18.38 32.03 -2.01
CA THR A 16 17.91 33.27 -2.60
C THR A 16 18.61 33.44 -3.94
N LEU A 17 17.87 33.24 -5.01
CA LEU A 17 18.34 33.55 -6.36
C LEU A 17 17.96 34.99 -6.70
N THR A 18 18.92 35.76 -7.17
CA THR A 18 18.70 37.11 -7.67
C THR A 18 18.51 37.01 -9.19
N SER A 19 17.33 37.36 -9.69
CA SER A 19 17.06 37.41 -11.11
C SER A 19 17.81 38.58 -11.76
N PRO A 20 18.06 38.58 -13.06
CA PRO A 20 18.69 39.70 -13.78
C PRO A 20 17.90 41.01 -13.69
N SER A 21 16.63 40.97 -13.28
CA SER A 21 15.77 42.15 -13.04
C SER A 21 15.84 42.68 -11.60
N GLY A 22 16.68 42.10 -10.71
CA GLY A 22 16.79 42.50 -9.31
C GLY A 22 15.68 42.07 -8.39
N ALA A 23 14.70 41.28 -8.88
CA ALA A 23 13.66 40.69 -8.06
C ALA A 23 14.23 39.49 -7.26
N ARG A 24 13.90 39.40 -5.98
CA ARG A 24 14.25 38.24 -5.13
C ARG A 24 13.16 37.19 -5.30
N GLU A 25 13.49 36.11 -5.98
CA GLU A 25 12.63 34.91 -6.02
C GLU A 25 13.05 33.94 -4.92
N PHE A 26 12.11 33.54 -4.08
CA PHE A 26 12.31 32.51 -3.08
C PHE A 26 11.89 31.16 -3.69
N VAL A 27 12.87 30.31 -3.94
CA VAL A 27 12.59 28.92 -4.35
C VAL A 27 12.52 28.06 -3.08
N PHE A 28 11.35 27.52 -2.80
CA PHE A 28 11.16 26.55 -1.74
C PHE A 28 11.52 25.17 -2.26
N GLN A 29 12.66 24.65 -1.88
CA GLN A 29 13.03 23.28 -2.15
C GLN A 29 12.94 22.50 -0.84
N SER A 30 11.82 21.82 -0.63
CA SER A 30 11.65 20.91 0.50
C SER A 30 12.23 19.55 0.12
N PHE A 31 13.44 19.27 0.58
CA PHE A 31 13.94 17.91 0.62
C PHE A 31 13.52 17.29 1.95
N VAL A 32 12.44 16.52 1.93
CA VAL A 32 12.15 15.59 3.01
C VAL A 32 13.10 14.40 2.80
N VAL A 33 14.26 14.44 3.43
CA VAL A 33 15.06 13.22 3.60
C VAL A 33 14.33 12.40 4.65
N SER A 34 13.35 11.63 4.23
CA SER A 34 12.77 10.60 5.05
C SER A 34 13.85 9.55 5.29
N GLU A 35 14.42 9.57 6.50
CA GLU A 35 15.33 8.49 6.92
C GLU A 35 14.60 7.17 6.81
N ALA A 36 15.17 6.21 6.08
CA ALA A 36 14.57 4.90 5.88
C ALA A 36 14.31 4.22 7.23
N THR A 37 13.09 3.75 7.43
CA THR A 37 12.70 2.98 8.60
C THR A 37 12.45 1.53 8.24
N VAL A 38 12.53 0.67 9.25
CA VAL A 38 12.17 -0.74 9.18
C VAL A 38 10.97 -0.97 10.06
N ILE A 39 10.00 -1.69 9.55
CA ILE A 39 8.81 -2.11 10.27
C ILE A 39 8.86 -3.63 10.42
N LEU A 40 8.86 -4.10 11.66
CA LEU A 40 8.70 -5.49 12.02
C LEU A 40 7.28 -5.74 12.47
N GLN A 41 6.57 -6.60 11.77
CA GLN A 41 5.30 -7.16 12.23
C GLN A 41 5.58 -8.57 12.78
N MET A 42 5.13 -8.83 14.00
CA MET A 42 5.32 -10.10 14.70
C MET A 42 3.97 -10.63 15.18
N ILE A 43 3.73 -11.91 14.94
CA ILE A 43 2.58 -12.65 15.50
C ILE A 43 3.15 -13.88 16.19
N CYS A 44 2.83 -14.05 17.47
CA CYS A 44 3.30 -15.21 18.24
C CYS A 44 2.29 -15.57 19.35
N PRO A 45 2.39 -16.76 19.99
CA PRO A 45 1.62 -17.08 21.18
C PRO A 45 1.85 -16.05 22.29
N ASP A 46 0.73 -15.60 22.93
CA ASP A 46 0.83 -14.59 23.98
C ASP A 46 1.49 -15.13 25.25
N ARG A 47 2.37 -14.32 25.82
CA ARG A 47 3.00 -14.53 27.11
C ARG A 47 3.59 -13.24 27.67
N SER A 48 3.84 -13.23 28.98
CA SER A 48 4.51 -12.09 29.62
C SER A 48 5.91 -11.84 29.04
N GLY A 49 6.28 -10.56 28.95
CA GLY A 49 7.61 -10.12 28.58
C GLY A 49 7.87 -9.93 27.08
N LEU A 50 6.93 -10.25 26.18
CA LEU A 50 7.13 -10.15 24.72
C LEU A 50 7.49 -8.73 24.27
N VAL A 51 6.82 -7.71 24.78
CA VAL A 51 7.13 -6.29 24.46
C VAL A 51 8.57 -5.97 24.83
N SER A 52 9.01 -6.39 26.04
CA SER A 52 10.38 -6.17 26.51
C SER A 52 11.40 -6.91 25.64
N GLU A 53 11.11 -8.14 25.22
CA GLU A 53 12.00 -8.92 24.35
C GLU A 53 12.14 -8.29 22.96
N LEU A 54 11.05 -7.86 22.36
CA LEU A 54 11.07 -7.23 21.04
C LEU A 54 11.78 -5.87 21.08
N ALA A 55 11.42 -5.02 22.04
CA ALA A 55 12.07 -3.71 22.19
C ALA A 55 13.55 -3.87 22.58
N GLY A 56 13.86 -4.84 23.45
CA GLY A 56 15.24 -5.19 23.82
C GLY A 56 16.06 -5.68 22.64
N TRP A 57 15.47 -6.48 21.73
CA TRP A 57 16.16 -6.91 20.52
C TRP A 57 16.49 -5.73 19.59
N VAL A 58 15.56 -4.79 19.40
CA VAL A 58 15.84 -3.56 18.63
C VAL A 58 16.93 -2.74 19.30
N ALA A 59 16.82 -2.50 20.61
CA ALA A 59 17.80 -1.71 21.37
C ALA A 59 19.20 -2.35 21.40
N ALA A 60 19.29 -3.68 21.57
CA ALA A 60 20.57 -4.42 21.56
C ALA A 60 21.31 -4.33 20.22
N ASN A 61 20.59 -4.07 19.13
CA ASN A 61 21.15 -3.82 17.82
C ASN A 61 21.29 -2.33 17.48
N GLY A 62 21.22 -1.44 18.47
CA GLY A 62 21.43 0.01 18.30
C GLY A 62 20.24 0.74 17.67
N GLY A 63 19.07 0.08 17.56
CA GLY A 63 17.89 0.68 16.95
C GLY A 63 17.20 1.68 17.88
N SER A 64 16.72 2.79 17.28
CA SER A 64 15.85 3.77 17.93
C SER A 64 14.41 3.56 17.47
N ILE A 65 13.55 3.06 18.37
CA ILE A 65 12.12 2.83 18.07
C ILE A 65 11.43 4.17 17.86
N ARG A 66 10.77 4.31 16.71
CA ARG A 66 9.97 5.50 16.33
C ARG A 66 8.50 5.31 16.66
N HIS A 67 8.01 4.09 16.44
CA HIS A 67 6.62 3.75 16.69
C HIS A 67 6.51 2.30 17.10
N ALA A 68 5.59 1.99 18.02
CA ALA A 68 5.30 0.63 18.45
C ALA A 68 3.82 0.49 18.84
N ASP A 69 3.17 -0.50 18.22
CA ASP A 69 1.81 -0.91 18.54
C ASP A 69 1.82 -2.38 18.94
N HIS A 70 1.07 -2.68 19.98
CA HIS A 70 0.92 -4.04 20.49
C HIS A 70 -0.55 -4.34 20.75
N HIS A 71 -0.96 -5.55 20.41
CA HIS A 71 -2.30 -6.04 20.66
C HIS A 71 -2.24 -7.49 21.12
N THR A 72 -3.04 -7.85 22.13
CA THR A 72 -3.26 -9.24 22.54
C THR A 72 -4.67 -9.65 22.20
N ASP A 73 -4.78 -10.65 21.32
CA ASP A 73 -6.04 -11.35 21.08
C ASP A 73 -6.19 -12.44 22.14
N ALA A 74 -6.91 -12.14 23.23
CA ALA A 74 -7.12 -13.07 24.31
C ALA A 74 -7.95 -14.30 23.90
N GLY A 75 -8.81 -14.18 22.87
CA GLY A 75 -9.62 -15.28 22.36
C GLY A 75 -8.81 -16.31 21.60
N ALA A 76 -7.85 -15.85 20.81
CA ALA A 76 -6.93 -16.69 20.04
C ALA A 76 -5.65 -17.05 20.83
N GLY A 77 -5.36 -16.38 21.95
CA GLY A 77 -4.10 -16.54 22.67
C GLY A 77 -2.89 -16.03 21.90
N LEU A 78 -3.08 -15.00 21.08
CA LEU A 78 -2.05 -14.45 20.21
C LEU A 78 -1.64 -13.04 20.61
N PHE A 79 -0.34 -12.79 20.53
CA PHE A 79 0.24 -11.46 20.61
C PHE A 79 0.63 -10.97 19.22
N LEU A 80 0.18 -9.77 18.88
CA LEU A 80 0.48 -9.07 17.64
C LEU A 80 1.28 -7.82 17.96
N SER A 81 2.34 -7.58 17.22
CA SER A 81 3.21 -6.42 17.42
C SER A 81 3.62 -5.83 16.10
N ARG A 82 3.62 -4.50 16.02
CA ARG A 82 4.22 -3.70 14.98
C ARG A 82 5.22 -2.76 15.63
N ILE A 83 6.50 -2.88 15.27
CA ILE A 83 7.56 -1.99 15.76
C ILE A 83 8.27 -1.38 14.56
N GLU A 84 8.46 -0.07 14.60
CA GLU A 84 9.15 0.70 13.58
C GLU A 84 10.36 1.40 14.18
N TRP A 85 11.53 1.26 13.54
CA TRP A 85 12.77 1.91 13.96
C TRP A 85 13.56 2.44 12.76
N GLN A 86 14.50 3.35 13.02
CA GLN A 86 15.40 3.88 11.99
C GLN A 86 16.37 2.80 11.51
N LEU A 87 16.52 2.69 10.19
CA LEU A 87 17.49 1.78 9.58
C LEU A 87 18.92 2.30 9.76
N GLN A 88 19.11 3.61 9.73
CA GLN A 88 20.42 4.22 9.87
C GLN A 88 20.99 3.96 11.27
N GLY A 89 22.20 3.45 11.32
CA GLY A 89 22.88 3.11 12.57
C GLY A 89 22.45 1.80 13.22
N PHE A 90 21.52 1.05 12.60
CA PHE A 90 21.14 -0.27 13.08
C PHE A 90 22.26 -1.29 12.84
N GLY A 91 22.60 -2.07 13.85
CA GLY A 91 23.77 -2.97 13.83
C GLY A 91 23.65 -4.18 12.90
N ILE A 92 22.44 -4.51 12.43
CA ILE A 92 22.23 -5.59 11.46
C ILE A 92 22.08 -4.96 10.07
N PRO A 93 22.93 -5.34 9.09
CA PRO A 93 22.80 -4.88 7.72
C PRO A 93 21.42 -5.23 7.11
N ARG A 94 20.90 -4.36 6.22
CA ARG A 94 19.59 -4.51 5.59
C ARG A 94 19.36 -5.91 5.00
N GLU A 95 20.37 -6.43 4.32
CA GLU A 95 20.32 -7.72 3.64
C GLU A 95 20.22 -8.90 4.61
N ALA A 96 20.71 -8.72 5.83
CA ALA A 96 20.67 -9.73 6.89
C ALA A 96 19.41 -9.63 7.77
N LEU A 97 18.68 -8.51 7.72
CA LEU A 97 17.49 -8.28 8.53
C LEU A 97 16.40 -9.36 8.36
N PRO A 98 16.08 -9.82 7.13
CA PRO A 98 15.07 -10.87 6.95
C PRO A 98 15.42 -12.15 7.69
N ALA A 99 16.68 -12.57 7.63
CA ALA A 99 17.16 -13.77 8.35
C ALA A 99 17.15 -13.57 9.87
N ALA A 100 17.56 -12.40 10.36
CA ALA A 100 17.53 -12.04 11.77
C ALA A 100 16.11 -11.99 12.34
N ALA A 101 15.16 -11.39 11.60
CA ALA A 101 13.75 -11.35 11.99
C ALA A 101 13.12 -12.74 12.00
N LYS A 102 13.47 -13.60 11.03
CA LYS A 102 13.03 -15.00 11.03
C LYS A 102 13.54 -15.75 12.27
N ALA A 103 14.83 -15.62 12.59
CA ALA A 103 15.42 -16.26 13.78
C ALA A 103 14.77 -15.74 15.07
N LEU A 104 14.42 -14.45 15.13
CA LEU A 104 13.67 -13.88 16.25
C LEU A 104 12.27 -14.49 16.35
N ALA A 105 11.56 -14.62 15.24
CA ALA A 105 10.23 -15.22 15.18
C ALA A 105 10.26 -16.70 15.61
N GLU A 106 11.21 -17.48 15.13
CA GLU A 106 11.40 -18.88 15.52
C GLU A 106 11.63 -19.03 17.04
N ARG A 107 12.45 -18.16 17.64
CA ARG A 107 12.68 -18.13 19.09
C ARG A 107 11.40 -17.82 19.88
N LEU A 108 10.49 -17.04 19.30
CA LEU A 108 9.20 -16.68 19.90
C LEU A 108 8.06 -17.63 19.52
N ASN A 109 8.34 -18.71 18.78
CA ASN A 109 7.35 -19.63 18.20
C ASN A 109 6.30 -18.88 17.35
N GLY A 110 6.71 -17.86 16.62
CA GLY A 110 5.85 -16.98 15.86
C GLY A 110 6.25 -16.82 14.39
N GLN A 111 5.66 -15.83 13.77
CA GLN A 111 5.93 -15.41 12.41
C GLN A 111 6.30 -13.93 12.38
N ALA A 112 7.23 -13.55 11.51
CA ALA A 112 7.66 -12.17 11.32
C ALA A 112 7.59 -11.76 9.86
N GLN A 113 7.16 -10.52 9.62
CA GLN A 113 7.26 -9.85 8.34
C GLN A 113 8.02 -8.53 8.52
N LEU A 114 8.86 -8.20 7.53
CA LEU A 114 9.61 -6.95 7.50
C LEU A 114 9.18 -6.10 6.31
N HIS A 115 8.99 -4.81 6.58
CA HIS A 115 8.78 -3.80 5.55
C HIS A 115 9.80 -2.68 5.72
N PHE A 116 10.22 -2.11 4.60
CA PHE A 116 11.14 -0.96 4.57
C PHE A 116 10.42 0.24 3.99
N SER A 117 10.48 1.38 4.66
CA SER A 117 9.74 2.59 4.23
C SER A 117 10.19 3.15 2.87
N ASP A 118 11.41 2.83 2.46
CA ASP A 118 11.99 3.20 1.16
C ASP A 118 11.74 2.16 0.05
N SER A 119 11.08 1.04 0.38
CA SER A 119 10.66 0.02 -0.57
C SER A 119 9.19 0.23 -0.93
N LEU A 120 8.96 0.86 -2.07
CA LEU A 120 7.60 1.11 -2.54
C LEU A 120 7.01 -0.17 -3.15
N PRO A 121 5.84 -0.64 -2.67
CA PRO A 121 5.19 -1.81 -3.25
C PRO A 121 4.83 -1.57 -4.71
N ARG A 122 4.94 -2.60 -5.53
CA ARG A 122 4.58 -2.58 -6.95
C ARG A 122 3.12 -2.97 -7.11
N VAL A 123 2.29 -2.00 -7.49
CA VAL A 123 0.83 -2.14 -7.52
C VAL A 123 0.32 -2.04 -8.95
N ALA A 124 -0.44 -3.04 -9.40
CA ALA A 124 -1.21 -2.92 -10.64
C ALA A 124 -2.61 -2.39 -10.36
N ILE A 125 -3.11 -1.51 -11.22
CA ILE A 125 -4.48 -1.00 -11.11
C ILE A 125 -5.32 -1.63 -12.21
N PHE A 126 -6.41 -2.28 -11.82
CA PHE A 126 -7.41 -2.79 -12.76
C PHE A 126 -8.52 -1.77 -12.93
N ALA A 127 -8.81 -1.39 -14.17
CA ALA A 127 -9.77 -0.35 -14.49
C ALA A 127 -10.78 -0.80 -15.58
N SER A 128 -11.88 -0.07 -15.68
CA SER A 128 -12.90 -0.25 -16.70
C SER A 128 -13.21 1.10 -17.37
N LYS A 129 -14.45 1.33 -17.79
CA LYS A 129 -14.86 2.56 -18.50
C LYS A 129 -14.81 3.83 -17.65
N GLN A 130 -15.04 3.73 -16.34
CA GLN A 130 -15.09 4.91 -15.46
C GLN A 130 -13.69 5.33 -15.01
N SER A 131 -13.43 6.64 -14.96
CA SER A 131 -12.11 7.18 -14.67
C SER A 131 -11.88 7.62 -13.24
N ASN A 132 -12.95 7.94 -12.51
CA ASN A 132 -12.85 8.65 -11.22
C ASN A 132 -11.95 7.95 -10.19
N CYS A 133 -12.11 6.65 -9.96
CA CYS A 133 -11.24 5.93 -9.02
C CYS A 133 -9.81 5.83 -9.54
N LEU A 134 -9.61 5.47 -10.81
CA LEU A 134 -8.29 5.39 -11.42
C LEU A 134 -7.55 6.73 -11.33
N GLN A 135 -8.22 7.82 -11.70
CA GLN A 135 -7.63 9.15 -11.69
C GLN A 135 -7.26 9.61 -10.27
N ASP A 136 -8.11 9.36 -9.28
CA ASP A 136 -7.84 9.71 -7.89
C ASP A 136 -6.62 8.96 -7.35
N VAL A 137 -6.55 7.64 -7.60
CA VAL A 137 -5.40 6.83 -7.19
C VAL A 137 -4.10 7.30 -7.86
N LEU A 138 -4.11 7.51 -9.19
CA LEU A 138 -2.92 7.96 -9.91
C LEU A 138 -2.45 9.35 -9.44
N TRP A 139 -3.39 10.26 -9.19
CA TRP A 139 -3.07 11.58 -8.66
C TRP A 139 -2.43 11.50 -7.27
N ARG A 140 -2.96 10.68 -6.37
CA ARG A 140 -2.40 10.48 -5.03
C ARG A 140 -1.02 9.82 -5.03
N VAL A 141 -0.77 8.93 -5.99
CA VAL A 141 0.58 8.37 -6.21
C VAL A 141 1.54 9.47 -6.68
N GLN A 142 1.13 10.26 -7.67
CA GLN A 142 1.95 11.35 -8.20
C GLN A 142 2.24 12.45 -7.16
N SER A 143 1.27 12.74 -6.29
CA SER A 143 1.44 13.71 -5.19
C SER A 143 2.26 13.16 -4.01
N GLY A 144 2.63 11.87 -4.01
CA GLY A 144 3.35 11.21 -2.91
C GLY A 144 2.48 10.86 -1.70
N GLU A 145 1.15 11.04 -1.78
CA GLU A 145 0.22 10.67 -0.72
C GLU A 145 0.11 9.14 -0.57
N LEU A 146 0.14 8.41 -1.70
CA LEU A 146 0.19 6.95 -1.72
C LEU A 146 1.62 6.48 -2.07
N PRO A 147 2.40 5.99 -1.09
CA PRO A 147 3.77 5.55 -1.30
C PRO A 147 3.82 4.18 -1.98
N MET A 148 3.58 4.15 -3.29
CA MET A 148 3.63 2.94 -4.12
C MET A 148 4.09 3.25 -5.54
N GLN A 149 4.60 2.24 -6.23
CA GLN A 149 4.86 2.28 -7.66
C GLN A 149 3.68 1.68 -8.42
N VAL A 150 3.29 2.31 -9.54
CA VAL A 150 2.26 1.77 -10.44
C VAL A 150 2.91 1.41 -11.78
N PRO A 151 3.46 0.19 -11.92
CA PRO A 151 4.15 -0.22 -13.15
C PRO A 151 3.22 -0.35 -14.35
N LEU A 152 1.94 -0.67 -14.13
CA LEU A 152 0.95 -0.76 -15.19
C LEU A 152 -0.49 -0.62 -14.69
N VAL A 153 -1.34 -0.20 -15.61
CA VAL A 153 -2.80 -0.27 -15.51
C VAL A 153 -3.30 -1.31 -16.50
N ILE A 154 -4.10 -2.27 -16.03
CA ILE A 154 -4.78 -3.26 -16.86
C ILE A 154 -6.26 -2.87 -16.97
N ALA A 155 -6.81 -2.79 -18.19
CA ALA A 155 -8.21 -2.44 -18.35
C ALA A 155 -8.89 -3.31 -19.40
N ASN A 156 -10.18 -3.64 -19.14
CA ASN A 156 -11.01 -4.40 -20.09
C ASN A 156 -11.64 -3.53 -21.18
N HIS A 157 -11.36 -2.20 -21.18
CA HIS A 157 -11.76 -1.23 -22.18
C HIS A 157 -10.62 -0.26 -22.48
N PRO A 158 -10.49 0.25 -23.73
CA PRO A 158 -9.38 1.13 -24.11
C PRO A 158 -9.54 2.59 -23.61
N ASP A 159 -10.70 2.95 -23.09
CA ASP A 159 -11.12 4.34 -22.80
C ASP A 159 -10.18 5.10 -21.86
N ARG A 160 -9.33 4.41 -21.09
CA ARG A 160 -8.47 5.04 -20.08
C ARG A 160 -7.01 5.19 -20.48
N GLU A 161 -6.64 4.79 -21.70
CA GLU A 161 -5.27 4.89 -22.19
C GLU A 161 -4.73 6.33 -22.15
N ALA A 162 -5.53 7.30 -22.64
CA ALA A 162 -5.12 8.71 -22.65
C ALA A 162 -4.90 9.26 -21.23
N LEU A 163 -5.73 8.85 -20.26
CA LEU A 163 -5.56 9.21 -18.86
C LEU A 163 -4.26 8.63 -18.29
N CYS A 164 -4.00 7.33 -18.48
CA CYS A 164 -2.77 6.70 -18.01
C CYS A 164 -1.53 7.34 -18.60
N ARG A 165 -1.57 7.70 -19.90
CA ARG A 165 -0.48 8.42 -20.58
C ARG A 165 -0.20 9.79 -19.95
N SER A 166 -1.22 10.52 -19.49
CA SER A 166 -1.02 11.83 -18.82
C SER A 166 -0.35 11.72 -17.44
N PHE A 167 -0.38 10.54 -16.83
CA PHE A 167 0.34 10.21 -15.61
C PHE A 167 1.64 9.43 -15.86
N GLU A 168 2.03 9.26 -17.13
CA GLU A 168 3.21 8.48 -17.55
C GLU A 168 3.18 7.01 -17.06
N VAL A 169 1.98 6.44 -16.88
CA VAL A 169 1.79 5.07 -16.44
C VAL A 169 1.47 4.17 -17.64
N PRO A 170 2.18 3.05 -17.82
CA PRO A 170 1.89 2.06 -18.85
C PRO A 170 0.47 1.54 -18.76
N PHE A 171 -0.19 1.41 -19.92
CA PHE A 171 -1.57 0.94 -20.04
C PHE A 171 -1.64 -0.29 -20.93
N VAL A 172 -2.32 -1.34 -20.46
CA VAL A 172 -2.55 -2.57 -21.22
C VAL A 172 -4.04 -2.85 -21.32
N HIS A 173 -4.55 -2.91 -22.55
CA HIS A 173 -5.93 -3.30 -22.83
C HIS A 173 -6.04 -4.82 -22.94
N VAL A 174 -6.75 -5.44 -22.01
CA VAL A 174 -7.06 -6.86 -22.00
C VAL A 174 -8.58 -7.01 -22.03
N PRO A 175 -9.19 -7.17 -23.23
CA PRO A 175 -10.64 -7.35 -23.35
C PRO A 175 -11.09 -8.66 -22.70
N VAL A 176 -12.17 -8.58 -21.91
CA VAL A 176 -12.76 -9.74 -21.23
C VAL A 176 -14.09 -10.06 -21.90
N LEU A 177 -14.08 -11.11 -22.73
CA LEU A 177 -15.27 -11.68 -23.32
C LEU A 177 -15.71 -12.91 -22.51
N PRO A 178 -17.00 -13.14 -22.29
CA PRO A 178 -17.49 -14.25 -21.47
C PRO A 178 -16.90 -15.63 -21.87
N GLU A 179 -16.83 -15.89 -23.18
CA GLU A 179 -16.32 -17.15 -23.75
C GLU A 179 -14.78 -17.27 -23.69
N ARG A 180 -14.06 -16.18 -23.47
CA ARG A 180 -12.60 -16.15 -23.44
C ARG A 180 -12.04 -15.60 -22.12
N LYS A 181 -12.85 -15.61 -21.06
CA LYS A 181 -12.49 -15.05 -19.77
C LYS A 181 -11.22 -15.67 -19.18
N GLN A 182 -11.09 -16.99 -19.26
CA GLN A 182 -9.90 -17.69 -18.73
C GLN A 182 -8.61 -17.31 -19.47
N GLU A 183 -8.69 -17.10 -20.79
CA GLU A 183 -7.53 -16.66 -21.58
C GLU A 183 -7.14 -15.23 -21.17
N ALA A 184 -8.12 -14.34 -21.02
CA ALA A 184 -7.88 -12.97 -20.58
C ALA A 184 -7.24 -12.92 -19.17
N GLU A 185 -7.75 -13.72 -18.24
CA GLU A 185 -7.19 -13.85 -16.89
C GLU A 185 -5.75 -14.43 -16.92
N GLY A 186 -5.47 -15.38 -17.82
CA GLY A 186 -4.12 -15.88 -18.04
C GLY A 186 -3.15 -14.78 -18.44
N VAL A 187 -3.52 -13.96 -19.43
CA VAL A 187 -2.72 -12.79 -19.87
C VAL A 187 -2.52 -11.80 -18.71
N MET A 188 -3.55 -11.54 -17.91
CA MET A 188 -3.43 -10.64 -16.75
C MET A 188 -2.42 -11.19 -15.74
N LEU A 189 -2.47 -12.49 -15.42
CA LEU A 189 -1.54 -13.13 -14.49
C LEU A 189 -0.09 -13.09 -14.99
N ASP A 190 0.13 -13.28 -16.29
CA ASP A 190 1.45 -13.17 -16.89
C ASP A 190 1.98 -11.72 -16.78
N LEU A 191 1.14 -10.72 -17.06
CA LEU A 191 1.47 -9.30 -16.87
C LEU A 191 1.82 -8.98 -15.41
N LEU A 192 1.07 -9.51 -14.44
CA LEU A 192 1.37 -9.33 -13.03
C LEU A 192 2.74 -9.92 -12.65
N ALA A 193 3.05 -11.10 -13.16
CA ALA A 193 4.33 -11.77 -12.93
C ALA A 193 5.50 -11.02 -13.58
N ASP A 194 5.39 -10.65 -14.87
CA ASP A 194 6.42 -9.95 -15.63
C ASP A 194 6.78 -8.60 -15.00
N HIS A 195 5.78 -7.89 -14.49
CA HIS A 195 5.97 -6.61 -13.79
C HIS A 195 6.26 -6.75 -12.29
N ARG A 196 6.38 -7.97 -11.77
CA ARG A 196 6.62 -8.26 -10.34
C ARG A 196 5.64 -7.51 -9.44
N ILE A 197 4.36 -7.61 -9.77
CA ILE A 197 3.31 -6.95 -9.00
C ILE A 197 3.10 -7.67 -7.68
N GLU A 198 3.03 -6.91 -6.61
CA GLU A 198 2.82 -7.40 -5.25
C GLU A 198 1.37 -7.27 -4.80
N LEU A 199 0.63 -6.30 -5.38
CA LEU A 199 -0.75 -6.02 -5.02
C LEU A 199 -1.51 -5.55 -6.27
N ALA A 200 -2.75 -5.97 -6.42
CA ALA A 200 -3.67 -5.44 -7.42
C ALA A 200 -4.80 -4.64 -6.76
N VAL A 201 -5.17 -3.51 -7.35
CA VAL A 201 -6.26 -2.66 -6.88
C VAL A 201 -7.34 -2.58 -7.95
N LEU A 202 -8.57 -2.97 -7.62
CA LEU A 202 -9.72 -2.87 -8.51
C LEU A 202 -10.33 -1.46 -8.44
N ALA A 203 -9.96 -0.59 -9.37
CA ALA A 203 -10.47 0.77 -9.49
C ALA A 203 -11.74 0.81 -10.34
N LYS A 204 -12.86 0.38 -9.80
CA LYS A 204 -14.13 0.14 -10.54
C LYS A 204 -13.94 -0.80 -11.73
N TYR A 205 -13.22 -1.87 -11.52
CA TYR A 205 -13.07 -2.96 -12.47
C TYR A 205 -14.33 -3.82 -12.43
N MET A 206 -15.23 -3.59 -13.38
CA MET A 206 -16.57 -4.17 -13.40
C MET A 206 -16.57 -5.63 -13.94
N GLN A 207 -15.59 -6.42 -13.52
CA GLN A 207 -15.46 -7.84 -13.82
C GLN A 207 -15.21 -8.63 -12.55
N VAL A 208 -15.84 -9.78 -12.42
CA VAL A 208 -15.57 -10.74 -11.33
C VAL A 208 -14.31 -11.52 -11.69
N LEU A 209 -13.34 -11.58 -10.82
CA LEU A 209 -12.16 -12.45 -10.99
C LEU A 209 -12.54 -13.89 -10.63
N SER A 210 -11.99 -14.85 -11.34
CA SER A 210 -12.26 -16.28 -11.06
C SER A 210 -11.49 -16.78 -9.84
N GLY A 211 -11.97 -17.83 -9.20
CA GLY A 211 -11.24 -18.51 -8.12
C GLY A 211 -9.87 -19.01 -8.58
N SER A 212 -9.73 -19.45 -9.84
CA SER A 212 -8.44 -19.84 -10.40
C SER A 212 -7.46 -18.68 -10.55
N PHE A 213 -7.94 -17.45 -10.80
CA PHE A 213 -7.12 -16.24 -10.77
C PHE A 213 -6.66 -15.94 -9.34
N LEU A 214 -7.60 -15.89 -8.39
CA LEU A 214 -7.33 -15.57 -6.99
C LEU A 214 -6.43 -16.59 -6.29
N ALA A 215 -6.53 -17.89 -6.66
CA ALA A 215 -5.62 -18.91 -6.16
C ALA A 215 -4.15 -18.69 -6.58
N ARG A 216 -3.92 -18.04 -7.73
CA ARG A 216 -2.58 -17.72 -8.24
C ARG A 216 -2.09 -16.33 -7.80
N PHE A 217 -3.01 -15.39 -7.59
CA PHE A 217 -2.72 -14.03 -7.15
C PHE A 217 -3.80 -13.57 -6.14
N PRO A 218 -3.63 -13.85 -4.85
CA PRO A 218 -4.62 -13.54 -3.81
C PRO A 218 -4.59 -12.08 -3.35
N GLU A 219 -3.51 -11.36 -3.60
CA GLU A 219 -3.30 -9.99 -3.14
C GLU A 219 -4.07 -9.00 -4.03
N VAL A 220 -5.38 -9.02 -3.96
CA VAL A 220 -6.29 -8.16 -4.72
C VAL A 220 -7.21 -7.41 -3.77
N ILE A 221 -7.20 -6.08 -3.83
CA ILE A 221 -8.09 -5.22 -3.05
C ILE A 221 -9.19 -4.65 -3.96
N ASN A 222 -10.43 -4.71 -3.48
CA ASN A 222 -11.57 -4.03 -4.07
C ASN A 222 -12.14 -2.98 -3.12
N ILE A 223 -12.83 -1.99 -3.67
CA ILE A 223 -13.66 -1.06 -2.92
C ILE A 223 -15.13 -1.27 -3.28
N HIS A 224 -15.92 -1.67 -2.30
CA HIS A 224 -17.36 -1.81 -2.42
C HIS A 224 -18.08 -0.58 -1.88
N HIS A 225 -19.13 -0.13 -2.60
CA HIS A 225 -19.83 1.12 -2.30
C HIS A 225 -20.88 0.98 -1.19
N SER A 226 -20.59 0.22 -0.13
CA SER A 226 -21.45 0.13 1.05
C SER A 226 -20.66 -0.29 2.28
N PHE A 227 -21.29 -0.22 3.44
CA PHE A 227 -20.78 -0.85 4.66
C PHE A 227 -21.06 -2.35 4.61
N LEU A 228 -20.14 -3.15 4.09
CA LEU A 228 -20.29 -4.61 4.13
C LEU A 228 -20.45 -5.11 5.58
N PRO A 229 -21.32 -6.11 5.80
CA PRO A 229 -22.07 -6.92 4.84
C PRO A 229 -23.40 -6.32 4.37
N ALA A 230 -23.68 -5.03 4.62
CA ALA A 230 -24.90 -4.39 4.21
C ALA A 230 -24.86 -4.01 2.71
N PHE A 231 -26.00 -4.17 2.01
CA PHE A 231 -26.20 -3.79 0.60
C PHE A 231 -25.20 -4.42 -0.37
N LYS A 232 -24.88 -5.71 -0.19
CA LYS A 232 -24.04 -6.50 -1.11
C LYS A 232 -24.52 -6.43 -2.55
N GLY A 233 -23.60 -6.47 -3.51
CA GLY A 233 -23.89 -6.53 -4.95
C GLY A 233 -24.25 -5.18 -5.59
N ALA A 234 -24.97 -5.19 -6.71
CA ALA A 234 -25.18 -4.01 -7.54
C ALA A 234 -26.05 -2.91 -6.90
N GLN A 235 -25.76 -1.65 -7.26
CA GLN A 235 -26.51 -0.44 -6.90
C GLN A 235 -26.73 -0.24 -5.38
N PRO A 236 -25.71 -0.35 -4.52
CA PRO A 236 -25.88 -0.29 -3.08
C PRO A 236 -26.45 1.06 -2.61
N TYR A 237 -26.12 2.17 -3.26
CA TYR A 237 -26.62 3.50 -2.91
C TYR A 237 -28.13 3.64 -3.14
N HIS A 238 -28.65 3.10 -4.24
CA HIS A 238 -30.10 3.13 -4.50
C HIS A 238 -30.85 2.30 -3.46
N ARG A 239 -30.36 1.10 -3.15
CA ARG A 239 -30.97 0.25 -2.13
C ARG A 239 -30.92 0.85 -0.72
N ALA A 240 -29.87 1.59 -0.39
CA ALA A 240 -29.76 2.31 0.87
C ALA A 240 -30.76 3.49 0.91
N TRP A 241 -30.91 4.21 -0.20
CA TRP A 241 -31.91 5.28 -0.36
C TRP A 241 -33.33 4.76 -0.17
N ASP A 242 -33.69 3.68 -0.88
CA ASP A 242 -35.02 3.07 -0.81
C ASP A 242 -35.39 2.61 0.61
N ARG A 243 -34.39 2.24 1.41
CA ARG A 243 -34.56 1.87 2.82
C ARG A 243 -34.48 3.05 3.79
N GLY A 244 -34.33 4.26 3.31
CA GLY A 244 -34.24 5.47 4.13
C GLY A 244 -33.00 5.56 5.02
N VAL A 245 -31.90 4.89 4.62
CA VAL A 245 -30.62 4.92 5.36
C VAL A 245 -30.03 6.33 5.31
N LYS A 246 -29.64 6.87 6.46
CA LYS A 246 -29.12 8.23 6.60
C LYS A 246 -27.61 8.34 6.42
N LEU A 247 -26.88 7.26 6.62
CA LEU A 247 -25.45 7.20 6.51
C LEU A 247 -25.06 6.08 5.54
N ILE A 248 -24.15 6.38 4.62
CA ILE A 248 -23.63 5.40 3.66
C ILE A 248 -22.12 5.59 3.55
N GLY A 249 -21.42 4.52 3.23
CA GLY A 249 -19.96 4.53 3.11
C GLY A 249 -19.47 3.57 2.06
N ALA A 250 -18.21 3.16 2.20
CA ALA A 250 -17.55 2.18 1.36
C ALA A 250 -16.69 1.24 2.22
N THR A 251 -16.48 0.03 1.74
CA THR A 251 -15.61 -0.96 2.38
C THR A 251 -14.50 -1.35 1.40
N ALA A 252 -13.25 -1.16 1.82
CA ALA A 252 -12.11 -1.76 1.14
C ALA A 252 -11.87 -3.15 1.74
N HIS A 253 -11.73 -4.16 0.90
CA HIS A 253 -11.55 -5.54 1.33
C HIS A 253 -10.68 -6.31 0.33
N TYR A 254 -10.05 -7.37 0.79
CA TYR A 254 -9.44 -8.35 -0.12
C TYR A 254 -10.53 -9.10 -0.87
N VAL A 255 -10.29 -9.30 -2.16
CA VAL A 255 -11.23 -10.03 -3.03
C VAL A 255 -11.19 -11.51 -2.71
N THR A 256 -12.36 -12.10 -2.54
CA THR A 256 -12.57 -13.54 -2.36
C THR A 256 -13.42 -14.10 -3.49
N GLU A 257 -13.65 -15.41 -3.52
CA GLU A 257 -14.56 -16.04 -4.48
C GLU A 257 -16.03 -15.66 -4.24
N ASP A 258 -16.35 -15.26 -3.01
CA ASP A 258 -17.68 -14.77 -2.66
C ASP A 258 -17.85 -13.34 -3.18
N LEU A 259 -18.96 -13.09 -3.86
CA LEU A 259 -19.35 -11.75 -4.27
C LEU A 259 -19.73 -10.91 -3.05
N ASP A 260 -19.27 -9.67 -3.04
CA ASP A 260 -19.60 -8.64 -2.06
C ASP A 260 -21.13 -8.50 -1.83
#